data_01f3465c008610a855a09a8d7be71b88
#
_entry.id   01f3465c008610a855a09a8d7be71b88
#
_cell.length_a   1.000
_cell.length_b   1.000
_cell.length_c   1.000
_cell.angle_alpha   90.00
_cell.angle_beta   90.00
_cell.angle_gamma   90.00
#
_symmetry.space_group_name_H-M   'P 1'
#
loop_
_entity.id
_entity.type
_entity.pdbx_description
1 polymer ?
#
loop_
_entity_poly.entity_id
_entity_poly.type
_entity_poly.pdbx_seq_one_letter_code
_entity_poly.pdbx_strand_id
1 'polypeptide(L)'
;SVNISQILNQISSQEINSMIDFKLIKYEKTLSNRYIGNFDFCFRKDKITDFFQENSFAWSELYSSEIIVLPVWKNEFGLRLWKDPNPLKKIVEEKIKSHDGLTNLIYPKDKIGVLRSIDANLAYNGDQKSISRVIERSGASRALNIIFELEKITNFDNENYKNWVKSNNEIQNPYKISVIAFIHNKNGVKLNSFFKKYTFINIENLSDQISLLLDEVIFHLEENWKKANILMGNNTDDVQIFISVDKIKNWVKALNKLNSLPGIKNI
;
A
#
# COMPACT_ATOMS: atom_id res chain seq x y z
N SER A 1 -26.00 1.73 1.44
CA SER A 1 -24.69 2.19 1.92
C SER A 1 -24.92 3.43 2.78
N VAL A 2 -24.63 3.33 4.06
CA VAL A 2 -24.71 4.45 4.99
C VAL A 2 -23.70 5.51 4.53
N ASN A 3 -24.13 6.75 4.37
CA ASN A 3 -23.24 7.82 3.94
C ASN A 3 -22.42 8.28 5.17
N ILE A 4 -21.17 7.82 5.26
CA ILE A 4 -20.22 8.15 6.34
C ILE A 4 -20.18 9.66 6.59
N SER A 5 -20.16 10.47 5.54
CA SER A 5 -20.13 11.94 5.66
C SER A 5 -21.36 12.51 6.39
N GLN A 6 -22.52 11.89 6.26
CA GLN A 6 -23.73 12.32 6.98
C GLN A 6 -23.63 12.03 8.47
N ILE A 7 -23.11 10.86 8.84
CA ILE A 7 -22.93 10.49 10.26
C ILE A 7 -21.84 11.36 10.89
N LEU A 8 -20.71 11.56 10.22
CA LEU A 8 -19.63 12.42 10.73
C LEU A 8 -20.09 13.86 10.99
N ASN A 9 -21.02 14.38 10.18
CA ASN A 9 -21.59 15.71 10.39
C ASN A 9 -22.61 15.79 11.57
N GLN A 10 -23.05 14.64 12.07
CA GLN A 10 -24.01 14.56 13.18
C GLN A 10 -23.35 14.28 14.53
N ILE A 11 -22.08 13.86 14.53
CA ILE A 11 -21.33 13.58 15.76
C ILE A 11 -21.12 14.87 16.54
N SER A 12 -21.49 14.84 17.81
CA SER A 12 -21.26 15.96 18.72
C SER A 12 -19.78 16.14 19.08
N SER A 13 -19.37 17.36 19.36
CA SER A 13 -18.01 17.61 19.86
C SER A 13 -17.71 16.88 21.18
N GLN A 14 -18.73 16.57 21.99
CA GLN A 14 -18.58 15.78 23.20
C GLN A 14 -18.21 14.33 22.90
N GLU A 15 -18.88 13.71 21.93
CA GLU A 15 -18.60 12.33 21.49
C GLU A 15 -17.18 12.24 20.92
N ILE A 16 -16.78 13.17 20.02
CA ILE A 16 -15.42 13.21 19.48
C ILE A 16 -14.39 13.30 20.63
N ASN A 17 -14.62 14.21 21.58
CA ASN A 17 -13.70 14.35 22.73
C ASN A 17 -13.63 13.10 23.61
N SER A 18 -14.72 12.34 23.74
CA SER A 18 -14.72 11.08 24.49
C SER A 18 -13.90 9.97 23.84
N MET A 19 -13.70 10.04 22.52
CA MET A 19 -12.90 9.10 21.75
C MET A 19 -11.41 9.44 21.74
N ILE A 20 -11.03 10.71 22.07
CA ILE A 20 -9.64 11.13 22.09
C ILE A 20 -8.95 10.61 23.34
N ASP A 21 -7.80 9.96 23.15
CA ASP A 21 -6.92 9.53 24.23
C ASP A 21 -6.00 10.68 24.65
N PHE A 22 -5.25 11.23 23.71
CA PHE A 22 -4.41 12.42 23.95
C PHE A 22 -4.25 13.25 22.67
N LYS A 23 -3.83 14.51 22.88
CA LYS A 23 -3.48 15.44 21.80
C LYS A 23 -2.00 15.80 21.95
N LEU A 24 -1.32 15.89 20.83
CA LEU A 24 0.06 16.33 20.73
C LEU A 24 0.10 17.65 19.96
N ILE A 25 0.63 18.69 20.58
CA ILE A 25 0.82 19.99 19.92
C ILE A 25 2.19 19.93 19.24
N LYS A 26 2.22 19.88 17.91
CA LYS A 26 3.49 19.91 17.13
C LYS A 26 4.02 21.32 16.98
N TYR A 27 3.13 22.25 16.81
CA TYR A 27 3.45 23.66 16.62
C TYR A 27 2.24 24.50 16.99
N GLU A 28 2.47 25.61 17.69
CA GLU A 28 1.46 26.64 17.94
C GLU A 28 2.06 28.04 17.84
N LYS A 29 1.27 28.97 17.35
CA LYS A 29 1.61 30.41 17.29
C LYS A 29 0.37 31.23 17.52
N THR A 30 0.45 32.08 18.52
CA THR A 30 -0.58 33.08 18.79
C THR A 30 -0.16 34.43 18.19
N LEU A 31 -1.02 34.98 17.38
CA LEU A 31 -0.95 36.35 16.87
C LEU A 31 -2.13 37.13 17.49
N SER A 32 -2.04 38.44 17.56
CA SER A 32 -3.02 39.29 18.28
C SER A 32 -4.50 38.91 18.02
N ASN A 33 -4.87 38.45 16.83
CA ASN A 33 -6.24 38.03 16.47
C ASN A 33 -6.35 36.65 15.83
N ARG A 34 -5.28 35.84 15.85
CA ARG A 34 -5.27 34.52 15.23
C ARG A 34 -4.46 33.53 16.06
N TYR A 35 -5.01 32.34 16.22
CA TYR A 35 -4.30 31.17 16.72
C TYR A 35 -4.06 30.21 15.55
N ILE A 36 -2.81 29.81 15.36
CA ILE A 36 -2.40 28.82 14.35
C ILE A 36 -1.73 27.68 15.10
N GLY A 37 -2.23 26.48 14.92
CA GLY A 37 -1.66 25.29 15.56
C GLY A 37 -1.67 24.08 14.62
N ASN A 38 -0.70 23.22 14.80
CA ASN A 38 -0.65 21.88 14.21
C ASN A 38 -0.75 20.86 15.34
N PHE A 39 -1.80 20.04 15.29
CA PHE A 39 -2.16 19.10 16.34
C PHE A 39 -2.28 17.69 15.79
N ASP A 40 -1.72 16.72 16.49
CA ASP A 40 -2.06 15.31 16.31
C ASP A 40 -3.03 14.88 17.40
N PHE A 41 -4.06 14.16 16.99
CA PHE A 41 -5.02 13.54 17.89
C PHE A 41 -4.86 12.04 17.84
N CYS A 42 -4.62 11.42 19.01
CA CYS A 42 -4.68 9.97 19.14
C CYS A 42 -6.03 9.58 19.71
N PHE A 43 -6.67 8.62 19.05
CA PHE A 43 -7.98 8.11 19.47
C PHE A 43 -7.84 6.80 20.22
N ARG A 44 -8.72 6.57 21.19
CA ARG A 44 -8.83 5.31 21.92
C ARG A 44 -9.43 4.26 20.99
N LYS A 45 -8.70 3.15 20.81
CA LYS A 45 -9.07 2.07 19.90
C LYS A 45 -10.44 1.47 20.25
N ASP A 46 -10.66 1.20 21.54
CA ASP A 46 -11.93 0.66 22.05
C ASP A 46 -13.12 1.55 21.64
N LYS A 47 -13.01 2.85 21.87
CA LYS A 47 -14.09 3.81 21.56
C LYS A 47 -14.36 3.97 20.06
N ILE A 48 -13.32 3.95 19.26
CA ILE A 48 -13.49 3.99 17.79
C ILE A 48 -14.13 2.68 17.29
N THR A 49 -13.73 1.55 17.84
CA THR A 49 -14.32 0.25 17.49
C THR A 49 -15.80 0.19 17.88
N ASP A 50 -16.14 0.62 19.10
CA ASP A 50 -17.54 0.71 19.56
C ASP A 50 -18.36 1.61 18.62
N PHE A 51 -17.85 2.80 18.31
CA PHE A 51 -18.49 3.74 17.38
C PHE A 51 -18.73 3.14 15.98
N PHE A 52 -17.76 2.40 15.43
CA PHE A 52 -17.93 1.73 14.14
C PHE A 52 -18.98 0.62 14.19
N GLN A 53 -19.02 -0.13 15.30
CA GLN A 53 -20.02 -1.18 15.51
C GLN A 53 -21.43 -0.60 15.65
N GLU A 54 -21.62 0.40 16.48
CA GLU A 54 -22.91 1.07 16.71
C GLU A 54 -23.51 1.67 15.43
N ASN A 55 -22.63 2.20 14.58
CA ASN A 55 -23.05 2.81 13.31
C ASN A 55 -22.99 1.83 12.12
N SER A 56 -22.74 0.55 12.36
CA SER A 56 -22.66 -0.49 11.32
C SER A 56 -21.64 -0.16 10.21
N PHE A 57 -20.56 0.51 10.55
CA PHE A 57 -19.48 0.75 9.62
C PHE A 57 -18.65 -0.52 9.39
N ALA A 58 -18.18 -0.67 8.17
CA ALA A 58 -17.19 -1.67 7.82
C ALA A 58 -15.80 -1.05 7.96
N TRP A 59 -14.87 -1.73 8.65
CA TRP A 59 -13.49 -1.27 8.79
C TRP A 59 -12.50 -2.42 8.60
N SER A 60 -11.24 -2.10 8.47
CA SER A 60 -10.15 -3.08 8.43
C SER A 60 -8.98 -2.56 9.25
N GLU A 61 -8.43 -3.41 10.10
CA GLU A 61 -7.27 -3.12 10.96
C GLU A 61 -6.23 -4.25 10.96
N LEU A 62 -6.43 -5.25 10.11
CA LEU A 62 -5.50 -6.38 10.01
C LEU A 62 -4.32 -6.00 9.12
N TYR A 63 -3.12 -6.03 9.70
CA TYR A 63 -1.89 -5.85 8.94
C TYR A 63 -1.56 -7.07 8.09
N SER A 64 -1.05 -6.84 6.89
CA SER A 64 -0.54 -7.92 6.06
C SER A 64 0.78 -8.47 6.61
N SER A 65 1.08 -9.71 6.26
CA SER A 65 2.47 -10.18 6.31
C SER A 65 3.33 -9.41 5.31
N GLU A 66 4.65 -9.46 5.45
CA GLU A 66 5.58 -8.77 4.55
C GLU A 66 5.37 -9.12 3.07
N ILE A 67 5.36 -8.08 2.25
CA ILE A 67 5.22 -8.13 0.78
C ILE A 67 6.47 -7.52 0.16
N ILE A 68 7.29 -8.32 -0.50
CA ILE A 68 8.49 -7.79 -1.17
C ILE A 68 8.13 -7.12 -2.49
N VAL A 69 8.65 -5.90 -2.71
CA VAL A 69 8.40 -5.13 -3.93
C VAL A 69 9.45 -5.41 -4.99
N LEU A 70 9.01 -5.73 -6.20
CA LEU A 70 9.82 -5.97 -7.39
C LEU A 70 9.58 -4.85 -8.42
N PRO A 71 10.34 -3.74 -8.38
CA PRO A 71 10.14 -2.60 -9.26
C PRO A 71 10.87 -2.79 -10.58
N VAL A 72 10.19 -3.28 -11.59
CA VAL A 72 10.73 -3.48 -12.93
C VAL A 72 10.60 -2.22 -13.76
N TRP A 73 11.70 -1.72 -14.27
CA TRP A 73 11.78 -0.63 -15.21
C TRP A 73 12.12 -1.13 -16.61
N LYS A 74 11.35 -0.71 -17.61
CA LYS A 74 11.60 -0.99 -19.03
C LYS A 74 11.61 0.31 -19.83
N ASN A 75 12.63 0.49 -20.64
CA ASN A 75 12.72 1.56 -21.63
C ASN A 75 13.48 1.07 -22.86
N GLU A 76 13.83 1.96 -23.79
CA GLU A 76 14.59 1.66 -25.01
C GLU A 76 15.98 1.02 -24.72
N PHE A 77 16.57 1.25 -23.53
CA PHE A 77 17.85 0.68 -23.11
C PHE A 77 17.70 -0.68 -22.41
N GLY A 78 16.49 -1.23 -22.34
CA GLY A 78 16.20 -2.56 -21.82
C GLY A 78 15.58 -2.56 -20.43
N LEU A 79 15.68 -3.72 -19.76
CA LEU A 79 15.07 -3.99 -18.46
C LEU A 79 16.02 -3.75 -17.30
N ARG A 80 15.48 -3.18 -16.21
CA ARG A 80 16.19 -2.99 -14.93
C ARG A 80 15.28 -3.42 -13.77
N LEU A 81 15.86 -3.97 -12.72
CA LEU A 81 15.16 -4.34 -11.49
C LEU A 81 15.82 -3.67 -10.28
N TRP A 82 16.97 -4.19 -9.85
CA TRP A 82 17.69 -3.67 -8.67
C TRP A 82 18.89 -2.79 -9.05
N LYS A 83 19.39 -2.95 -10.29
CA LYS A 83 20.65 -2.32 -10.74
C LYS A 83 20.40 -0.94 -11.32
N ASP A 84 21.31 -0.04 -11.03
CA ASP A 84 21.32 1.29 -11.62
C ASP A 84 21.76 1.26 -13.11
N PRO A 85 21.28 2.21 -13.93
CA PRO A 85 20.32 3.24 -13.59
C PRO A 85 18.86 2.70 -13.59
N ASN A 86 18.19 2.80 -12.44
CA ASN A 86 16.76 2.50 -12.32
C ASN A 86 16.07 3.65 -11.59
N PRO A 87 15.24 4.46 -12.27
CA PRO A 87 14.56 5.61 -11.66
C PRO A 87 13.56 5.21 -10.58
N LEU A 88 13.06 3.96 -10.60
CA LEU A 88 12.12 3.45 -9.60
C LEU A 88 12.77 3.21 -8.24
N LYS A 89 14.06 2.86 -8.21
CA LYS A 89 14.73 2.39 -6.98
C LYS A 89 14.55 3.37 -5.81
N LYS A 90 14.99 4.61 -6.00
CA LYS A 90 14.91 5.64 -4.95
C LYS A 90 13.46 5.96 -4.57
N ILE A 91 12.60 6.13 -5.58
CA ILE A 91 11.18 6.47 -5.37
C ILE A 91 10.47 5.36 -4.57
N VAL A 92 10.68 4.09 -4.95
CA VAL A 92 10.08 2.94 -4.25
C VAL A 92 10.61 2.83 -2.82
N GLU A 93 11.93 2.99 -2.61
CA GLU A 93 12.51 2.96 -1.26
C GLU A 93 11.95 4.06 -0.35
N GLU A 94 11.79 5.28 -0.86
CA GLU A 94 11.24 6.41 -0.11
C GLU A 94 9.75 6.18 0.21
N LYS A 95 8.97 5.70 -0.76
CA LYS A 95 7.55 5.40 -0.55
C LYS A 95 7.33 4.28 0.47
N ILE A 96 8.11 3.20 0.40
CA ILE A 96 8.04 2.11 1.38
C ILE A 96 8.37 2.60 2.79
N LYS A 97 9.37 3.47 2.94
CA LYS A 97 9.74 4.02 4.26
C LYS A 97 8.68 4.93 4.88
N SER A 98 7.94 5.66 4.04
CA SER A 98 6.88 6.57 4.49
C SER A 98 5.50 5.92 4.51
N HIS A 99 5.40 4.64 4.09
CA HIS A 99 4.14 3.93 4.04
C HIS A 99 3.72 3.50 5.46
N ASP A 100 2.56 3.97 5.89
CA ASP A 100 1.94 3.71 7.19
C ASP A 100 0.59 2.95 7.08
N GLY A 101 0.31 2.36 5.91
CA GLY A 101 -0.90 1.59 5.64
C GLY A 101 -0.90 0.20 6.28
N LEU A 102 -1.95 -0.58 5.98
CA LEU A 102 -2.12 -1.95 6.48
C LEU A 102 -1.28 -2.99 5.72
N THR A 103 -0.76 -2.66 4.55
CA THR A 103 0.11 -3.56 3.79
C THR A 103 1.58 -3.32 4.15
N ASN A 104 2.24 -4.37 4.66
CA ASN A 104 3.63 -4.28 5.08
C ASN A 104 4.57 -4.48 3.89
N LEU A 105 4.93 -3.38 3.22
CA LEU A 105 5.81 -3.39 2.05
C LEU A 105 7.29 -3.40 2.47
N ILE A 106 8.09 -4.28 1.86
CA ILE A 106 9.54 -4.34 2.08
C ILE A 106 10.32 -4.23 0.78
N TYR A 107 11.50 -3.61 0.87
CA TYR A 107 12.49 -3.53 -0.20
C TYR A 107 13.76 -4.28 0.21
N PRO A 108 14.41 -5.08 -0.66
CA PRO A 108 15.54 -5.94 -0.26
C PRO A 108 16.84 -5.16 -0.12
N LYS A 109 16.89 -4.22 0.84
CA LYS A 109 18.13 -3.53 1.18
C LYS A 109 19.19 -4.53 1.66
N ASP A 110 20.39 -4.46 1.08
CA ASP A 110 21.60 -5.17 1.54
C ASP A 110 21.51 -6.71 1.62
N LYS A 111 20.41 -7.30 1.16
CA LYS A 111 20.26 -8.77 1.10
C LYS A 111 20.75 -9.30 -0.26
N ILE A 112 22.06 -9.43 -0.43
CA ILE A 112 22.70 -9.90 -1.68
C ILE A 112 22.06 -11.20 -2.19
N GLY A 113 21.68 -12.12 -1.31
CA GLY A 113 21.02 -13.37 -1.66
C GLY A 113 19.66 -13.17 -2.33
N VAL A 114 18.89 -12.15 -1.91
CA VAL A 114 17.62 -11.77 -2.53
C VAL A 114 17.85 -11.13 -3.90
N LEU A 115 18.77 -10.16 -3.96
CA LEU A 115 19.09 -9.42 -5.20
C LEU A 115 19.60 -10.34 -6.32
N ARG A 116 20.28 -11.44 -5.97
CA ARG A 116 20.77 -12.46 -6.93
C ARG A 116 19.75 -13.53 -7.27
N SER A 117 18.58 -13.57 -6.62
CA SER A 117 17.59 -14.62 -6.83
C SER A 117 16.79 -14.46 -8.10
N ILE A 118 16.73 -13.24 -8.65
CA ILE A 118 15.95 -12.91 -9.83
C ILE A 118 16.63 -11.77 -10.59
N ASP A 119 16.63 -11.85 -11.91
CA ASP A 119 17.02 -10.77 -12.79
C ASP A 119 15.80 -10.01 -13.34
N ALA A 120 16.07 -8.94 -14.07
CA ALA A 120 15.01 -8.08 -14.60
C ALA A 120 14.11 -8.78 -15.63
N ASN A 121 14.66 -9.69 -16.46
CA ASN A 121 13.88 -10.42 -17.46
C ASN A 121 12.93 -11.42 -16.78
N LEU A 122 13.42 -12.16 -15.79
CA LEU A 122 12.63 -13.12 -15.03
C LEU A 122 11.51 -12.41 -14.25
N ALA A 123 11.80 -11.25 -13.66
CA ALA A 123 10.79 -10.45 -12.97
C ALA A 123 9.75 -9.90 -13.96
N TYR A 124 10.17 -9.37 -15.09
CA TYR A 124 9.28 -8.85 -16.14
C TYR A 124 8.33 -9.92 -16.67
N ASN A 125 8.84 -11.11 -16.92
CA ASN A 125 8.05 -12.25 -17.42
C ASN A 125 7.23 -12.95 -16.31
N GLY A 126 7.41 -12.58 -15.06
CA GLY A 126 6.71 -13.21 -13.93
C GLY A 126 7.14 -14.65 -13.70
N ASP A 127 8.46 -14.96 -13.83
CA ASP A 127 8.97 -16.32 -13.62
C ASP A 127 8.66 -16.84 -12.23
N GLN A 128 7.78 -17.81 -12.17
CA GLN A 128 7.22 -18.35 -10.93
C GLN A 128 8.29 -18.87 -9.97
N LYS A 129 9.27 -19.62 -10.48
CA LYS A 129 10.32 -20.23 -9.64
C LYS A 129 11.25 -19.17 -9.03
N SER A 130 11.64 -18.18 -9.83
CA SER A 130 12.52 -17.10 -9.37
C SER A 130 11.80 -16.20 -8.37
N ILE A 131 10.54 -15.87 -8.60
CA ILE A 131 9.72 -15.06 -7.69
C ILE A 131 9.50 -15.80 -6.37
N SER A 132 9.14 -17.11 -6.40
CA SER A 132 9.03 -17.93 -5.18
C SER A 132 10.33 -17.91 -4.37
N ARG A 133 11.48 -18.03 -5.04
CA ARG A 133 12.80 -17.96 -4.39
C ARG A 133 13.10 -16.61 -3.77
N VAL A 134 12.68 -15.52 -4.41
CA VAL A 134 12.78 -14.16 -3.84
C VAL A 134 11.94 -14.03 -2.58
N ILE A 135 10.69 -14.48 -2.63
CA ILE A 135 9.77 -14.46 -1.48
C ILE A 135 10.38 -15.24 -0.31
N GLU A 136 10.83 -16.47 -0.55
CA GLU A 136 11.47 -17.32 0.46
C GLU A 136 12.69 -16.66 1.09
N ARG A 137 13.63 -16.16 0.28
CA ARG A 137 14.89 -15.57 0.75
C ARG A 137 14.70 -14.22 1.44
N SER A 138 13.68 -13.47 1.09
CA SER A 138 13.35 -12.22 1.77
C SER A 138 12.69 -12.43 3.12
N GLY A 139 12.05 -13.58 3.34
CA GLY A 139 11.17 -13.86 4.47
C GLY A 139 9.74 -13.36 4.26
N ALA A 140 9.45 -12.78 3.10
CA ALA A 140 8.12 -12.28 2.77
C ALA A 140 7.12 -13.42 2.56
N SER A 141 5.82 -13.10 2.59
CA SER A 141 4.73 -14.03 2.27
C SER A 141 4.26 -13.91 0.83
N ARG A 142 4.52 -12.77 0.19
CA ARG A 142 4.07 -12.41 -1.16
C ARG A 142 5.10 -11.51 -1.85
N ALA A 143 4.96 -11.36 -3.17
CA ALA A 143 5.69 -10.36 -3.93
C ALA A 143 4.71 -9.45 -4.68
N LEU A 144 4.94 -8.14 -4.58
CA LEU A 144 4.30 -7.12 -5.40
C LEU A 144 5.21 -6.83 -6.58
N ASN A 145 4.84 -7.29 -7.76
CA ASN A 145 5.56 -6.99 -8.99
C ASN A 145 4.94 -5.77 -9.67
N ILE A 146 5.73 -4.72 -9.84
CA ILE A 146 5.32 -3.45 -10.47
C ILE A 146 6.18 -3.26 -11.70
N ILE A 147 5.58 -3.23 -12.86
CA ILE A 147 6.26 -3.05 -14.14
C ILE A 147 5.91 -1.68 -14.68
N PHE A 148 6.92 -0.83 -14.81
CA PHE A 148 6.83 0.45 -15.52
C PHE A 148 7.49 0.33 -16.88
N GLU A 149 6.81 0.79 -17.90
CA GLU A 149 7.35 0.86 -19.27
C GLU A 149 7.29 2.30 -19.77
N LEU A 150 8.44 2.80 -20.21
CA LEU A 150 8.57 4.12 -20.83
C LEU A 150 8.83 3.96 -22.33
N GLU A 151 7.95 4.48 -23.14
CA GLU A 151 8.02 4.43 -24.59
C GLU A 151 8.05 5.85 -25.16
N LYS A 152 9.04 6.13 -26.04
CA LYS A 152 9.06 7.38 -26.79
C LYS A 152 7.96 7.35 -27.86
N ILE A 153 7.18 8.43 -27.95
CA ILE A 153 6.11 8.51 -28.93
C ILE A 153 6.72 8.97 -30.27
N THR A 154 6.69 8.07 -31.23
CA THR A 154 7.15 8.34 -32.60
C THR A 154 5.98 8.50 -33.59
N ASN A 155 4.80 8.05 -33.21
CA ASN A 155 3.60 8.11 -34.03
C ASN A 155 2.51 8.96 -33.38
N PHE A 156 2.17 10.10 -33.98
CA PHE A 156 1.30 11.14 -33.45
C PHE A 156 -0.19 10.97 -33.81
N ASP A 157 -0.58 9.86 -34.43
CA ASP A 157 -1.95 9.65 -34.91
C ASP A 157 -2.94 9.15 -33.86
N ASN A 158 -2.49 8.94 -32.62
CA ASN A 158 -3.34 8.51 -31.52
C ASN A 158 -4.20 9.69 -31.01
N GLU A 159 -5.53 9.52 -31.01
CA GLU A 159 -6.49 10.55 -30.58
C GLU A 159 -6.30 10.99 -29.13
N ASN A 160 -5.95 10.06 -28.24
CA ASN A 160 -5.64 10.37 -26.83
C ASN A 160 -4.39 11.25 -26.71
N TYR A 161 -3.39 11.04 -27.55
CA TYR A 161 -2.21 11.89 -27.62
C TYR A 161 -2.56 13.28 -28.14
N LYS A 162 -3.36 13.39 -29.21
CA LYS A 162 -3.82 14.69 -29.75
C LYS A 162 -4.58 15.51 -28.71
N ASN A 163 -5.41 14.86 -27.92
CA ASN A 163 -6.17 15.51 -26.84
C ASN A 163 -5.24 15.97 -25.69
N TRP A 164 -4.25 15.14 -25.33
CA TRP A 164 -3.27 15.51 -24.31
C TRP A 164 -2.38 16.68 -24.75
N VAL A 165 -1.91 16.71 -26.00
CA VAL A 165 -1.13 17.83 -26.58
C VAL A 165 -1.93 19.12 -26.58
N LYS A 166 -3.23 19.08 -26.93
CA LYS A 166 -4.10 20.27 -26.88
C LYS A 166 -4.23 20.87 -25.46
N SER A 167 -4.12 20.03 -24.44
CA SER A 167 -4.23 20.44 -23.03
C SER A 167 -2.93 20.95 -22.42
N ASN A 168 -1.78 20.66 -23.07
CA ASN A 168 -0.45 20.96 -22.55
C ASN A 168 0.38 21.65 -23.63
N ASN A 169 0.31 22.95 -23.69
CA ASN A 169 0.99 23.77 -24.70
C ASN A 169 2.49 23.46 -24.77
N GLU A 170 2.98 23.15 -26.00
CA GLU A 170 4.38 22.93 -26.36
C GLU A 170 5.11 21.80 -25.61
N ILE A 171 5.00 20.57 -26.16
CA ILE A 171 5.74 19.45 -25.61
C ILE A 171 6.91 19.09 -26.52
N GLN A 172 8.10 19.26 -26.00
CA GLN A 172 9.32 18.69 -26.57
C GLN A 172 9.50 17.28 -25.97
N ASN A 173 9.66 16.25 -26.86
CA ASN A 173 9.89 14.86 -26.46
C ASN A 173 8.78 14.21 -25.62
N PRO A 174 7.63 13.92 -26.21
CA PRO A 174 6.56 13.21 -25.52
C PRO A 174 6.91 11.73 -25.35
N TYR A 175 6.58 11.23 -24.15
CA TYR A 175 6.68 9.82 -23.80
C TYR A 175 5.34 9.31 -23.29
N LYS A 176 5.12 8.02 -23.51
CA LYS A 176 4.04 7.27 -22.86
C LYS A 176 4.66 6.45 -21.74
N ILE A 177 4.20 6.64 -20.52
CA ILE A 177 4.52 5.77 -19.40
C ILE A 177 3.34 4.86 -19.10
N SER A 178 3.57 3.57 -18.98
CA SER A 178 2.58 2.60 -18.55
C SER A 178 3.05 1.86 -17.32
N VAL A 179 2.10 1.50 -16.45
CA VAL A 179 2.33 0.73 -15.25
C VAL A 179 1.33 -0.41 -15.15
N ILE A 180 1.81 -1.57 -14.77
CA ILE A 180 0.98 -2.71 -14.39
C ILE A 180 1.51 -3.29 -13.08
N ALA A 181 0.59 -3.62 -12.16
CA ALA A 181 0.95 -4.22 -10.89
C ALA A 181 0.10 -5.45 -10.59
N PHE A 182 0.74 -6.46 -10.03
CA PHE A 182 0.10 -7.70 -9.60
C PHE A 182 0.87 -8.36 -8.47
N ILE A 183 0.14 -9.18 -7.71
CA ILE A 183 0.68 -9.90 -6.55
C ILE A 183 1.00 -11.34 -6.94
N HIS A 184 2.12 -11.84 -6.44
CA HIS A 184 2.46 -13.26 -6.45
C HIS A 184 2.26 -13.84 -5.04
N ASN A 185 1.71 -15.04 -4.97
CA ASN A 185 1.61 -15.79 -3.71
C ASN A 185 2.98 -16.41 -3.33
N LYS A 186 3.05 -17.07 -2.18
CA LYS A 186 4.27 -17.72 -1.66
C LYS A 186 4.93 -18.69 -2.65
N ASN A 187 4.14 -19.35 -3.50
CA ASN A 187 4.63 -20.29 -4.51
C ASN A 187 5.07 -19.58 -5.81
N GLY A 188 5.08 -18.26 -5.83
CA GLY A 188 5.42 -17.44 -7.01
C GLY A 188 4.32 -17.42 -8.08
N VAL A 189 3.16 -17.99 -7.81
CA VAL A 189 2.04 -17.97 -8.77
C VAL A 189 1.50 -16.56 -8.88
N LYS A 190 1.50 -16.04 -10.10
CA LYS A 190 0.96 -14.75 -10.45
C LYS A 190 -0.56 -14.75 -10.30
N LEU A 191 -1.06 -13.84 -9.50
CA LEU A 191 -2.48 -13.51 -9.45
C LEU A 191 -2.83 -12.52 -10.57
N ASN A 192 -4.11 -12.28 -10.78
CA ASN A 192 -4.56 -11.27 -11.74
C ASN A 192 -3.99 -9.89 -11.42
N SER A 193 -3.74 -9.10 -12.45
CA SER A 193 -3.36 -7.71 -12.25
C SER A 193 -4.47 -6.95 -11.54
N PHE A 194 -4.12 -6.23 -10.49
CA PHE A 194 -5.08 -5.40 -9.74
C PHE A 194 -5.01 -3.94 -10.15
N PHE A 195 -3.95 -3.54 -10.87
CA PHE A 195 -3.77 -2.19 -11.35
C PHE A 195 -3.12 -2.19 -12.73
N LYS A 196 -3.66 -1.36 -13.63
CA LYS A 196 -3.07 -1.08 -14.94
C LYS A 196 -3.47 0.30 -15.39
N LYS A 197 -2.50 1.14 -15.73
CA LYS A 197 -2.71 2.49 -16.20
C LYS A 197 -1.61 2.93 -17.16
N TYR A 198 -1.90 3.87 -18.04
CA TYR A 198 -0.90 4.59 -18.83
C TYR A 198 -1.24 6.07 -18.88
N THR A 199 -0.23 6.90 -19.11
CA THR A 199 -0.39 8.33 -19.32
C THR A 199 0.70 8.85 -20.27
N PHE A 200 0.48 10.01 -20.85
CA PHE A 200 1.48 10.73 -21.62
C PHE A 200 2.19 11.73 -20.74
N ILE A 201 3.50 11.89 -20.93
CA ILE A 201 4.34 12.73 -20.09
C ILE A 201 5.38 13.49 -20.91
N ASN A 202 5.82 14.63 -20.38
CA ASN A 202 7.11 15.19 -20.74
C ASN A 202 8.20 14.49 -19.93
N ILE A 203 9.33 14.16 -20.54
CA ILE A 203 10.44 13.46 -19.85
C ILE A 203 10.95 14.20 -18.62
N GLU A 204 10.85 15.52 -18.59
CA GLU A 204 11.23 16.34 -17.45
C GLU A 204 10.43 16.04 -16.20
N ASN A 205 9.17 15.63 -16.34
CA ASN A 205 8.25 15.31 -15.25
C ASN A 205 8.23 13.80 -14.89
N LEU A 206 9.18 13.03 -15.42
CA LEU A 206 9.19 11.57 -15.27
C LEU A 206 9.15 11.12 -13.81
N SER A 207 9.98 11.71 -12.96
CA SER A 207 10.08 11.33 -11.54
C SER A 207 8.76 11.56 -10.79
N ASP A 208 8.12 12.70 -11.02
CA ASP A 208 6.86 13.06 -10.38
C ASP A 208 5.73 12.12 -10.85
N GLN A 209 5.70 11.82 -12.15
CA GLN A 209 4.71 10.90 -12.70
C GLN A 209 4.88 9.46 -12.20
N ILE A 210 6.11 8.99 -12.08
CA ILE A 210 6.40 7.69 -11.43
C ILE A 210 5.89 7.69 -10.00
N SER A 211 6.16 8.74 -9.25
CA SER A 211 5.72 8.87 -7.85
C SER A 211 4.20 8.83 -7.74
N LEU A 212 3.48 9.59 -8.57
CA LEU A 212 2.02 9.60 -8.60
C LEU A 212 1.43 8.23 -8.96
N LEU A 213 1.95 7.58 -10.00
CA LEU A 213 1.48 6.26 -10.43
C LEU A 213 1.77 5.19 -9.36
N LEU A 214 2.87 5.31 -8.64
CA LEU A 214 3.20 4.40 -7.54
C LEU A 214 2.26 4.60 -6.35
N ASP A 215 1.88 5.84 -6.02
CA ASP A 215 0.87 6.13 -5.01
C ASP A 215 -0.48 5.50 -5.36
N GLU A 216 -0.88 5.57 -6.62
CA GLU A 216 -2.10 4.90 -7.08
C GLU A 216 -1.99 3.37 -6.95
N VAL A 217 -0.86 2.77 -7.30
CA VAL A 217 -0.63 1.32 -7.12
C VAL A 217 -0.75 0.93 -5.65
N ILE A 218 -0.11 1.67 -4.76
CA ILE A 218 -0.15 1.41 -3.31
C ILE A 218 -1.58 1.59 -2.78
N PHE A 219 -2.27 2.66 -3.18
CA PHE A 219 -3.67 2.89 -2.82
C PHE A 219 -4.57 1.71 -3.23
N HIS A 220 -4.47 1.23 -4.46
CA HIS A 220 -5.25 0.09 -4.91
C HIS A 220 -4.89 -1.22 -4.19
N LEU A 221 -3.62 -1.41 -3.83
CA LEU A 221 -3.18 -2.55 -3.02
C LEU A 221 -3.84 -2.51 -1.64
N GLU A 222 -3.80 -1.34 -0.98
CA GLU A 222 -4.44 -1.10 0.32
C GLU A 222 -5.95 -1.36 0.27
N GLU A 223 -6.63 -0.81 -0.73
CA GLU A 223 -8.08 -1.01 -0.88
C GLU A 223 -8.45 -2.48 -1.13
N ASN A 224 -7.66 -3.21 -1.91
CA ASN A 224 -7.87 -4.64 -2.11
C ASN A 224 -7.63 -5.43 -0.81
N TRP A 225 -6.60 -5.05 -0.03
CA TRP A 225 -6.33 -5.66 1.27
C TRP A 225 -7.47 -5.40 2.25
N LYS A 226 -7.89 -4.16 2.39
CA LYS A 226 -9.01 -3.77 3.26
C LYS A 226 -10.29 -4.52 2.90
N LYS A 227 -10.66 -4.57 1.62
CA LYS A 227 -11.85 -5.31 1.14
C LYS A 227 -11.81 -6.79 1.47
N ALA A 228 -10.63 -7.43 1.42
CA ALA A 228 -10.46 -8.84 1.75
C ALA A 228 -10.46 -9.12 3.27
N ASN A 229 -10.31 -8.06 4.09
CA ASN A 229 -10.16 -8.17 5.56
C ASN A 229 -11.13 -7.24 6.29
N ILE A 230 -12.35 -7.09 5.73
CA ILE A 230 -13.39 -6.27 6.34
C ILE A 230 -13.88 -6.92 7.62
N LEU A 231 -13.92 -6.15 8.70
CA LEU A 231 -14.60 -6.45 9.94
C LEU A 231 -15.97 -5.77 9.91
N MET A 232 -17.04 -6.53 10.22
CA MET A 232 -18.40 -6.02 10.34
C MET A 232 -18.91 -6.25 11.75
N GLY A 233 -19.38 -5.20 12.40
CA GLY A 233 -19.77 -5.23 13.82
C GLY A 233 -20.85 -6.25 14.19
N ASN A 234 -21.69 -6.64 13.22
CA ASN A 234 -22.88 -7.44 13.48
C ASN A 234 -22.74 -8.95 13.19
N ASN A 235 -21.62 -9.39 12.59
CA ASN A 235 -21.37 -10.80 12.32
C ASN A 235 -20.31 -11.33 13.29
N THR A 236 -20.73 -12.04 14.32
CA THR A 236 -19.85 -12.82 15.19
C THR A 236 -20.10 -14.28 14.92
N ASP A 237 -19.07 -14.97 14.42
CA ASP A 237 -19.04 -16.43 14.31
C ASP A 237 -18.18 -16.99 15.45
N ASP A 238 -18.66 -18.03 16.09
CA ASP A 238 -17.88 -18.76 17.09
C ASP A 238 -16.92 -19.71 16.39
N VAL A 239 -15.61 -19.52 16.65
CA VAL A 239 -14.55 -20.38 16.09
C VAL A 239 -13.90 -21.16 17.22
N GLN A 240 -13.95 -22.50 17.15
CA GLN A 240 -13.21 -23.34 18.07
C GLN A 240 -11.75 -23.49 17.58
N ILE A 241 -10.82 -23.13 18.44
CA ILE A 241 -9.37 -23.24 18.16
C ILE A 241 -8.77 -24.23 19.16
N PHE A 242 -8.10 -25.29 18.66
CA PHE A 242 -7.36 -26.22 19.47
C PHE A 242 -5.87 -25.86 19.42
N ILE A 243 -5.30 -25.51 20.58
CA ILE A 243 -3.89 -25.17 20.70
C ILE A 243 -3.21 -26.21 21.58
N SER A 244 -2.32 -27.03 21.02
CA SER A 244 -1.47 -27.93 21.80
C SER A 244 -0.30 -27.14 22.38
N VAL A 245 -0.17 -27.13 23.68
CA VAL A 245 0.93 -26.45 24.40
C VAL A 245 1.57 -27.41 25.40
N ASP A 246 2.88 -27.38 25.43
CA ASP A 246 3.70 -28.21 26.33
C ASP A 246 3.99 -27.52 27.69
N LYS A 247 3.87 -26.19 27.74
CA LYS A 247 4.18 -25.38 28.92
C LYS A 247 3.17 -24.25 29.10
N ILE A 248 2.84 -23.94 30.35
CA ILE A 248 1.96 -22.83 30.75
C ILE A 248 2.38 -21.48 30.14
N LYS A 249 3.71 -21.23 30.06
CA LYS A 249 4.24 -20.00 29.42
C LYS A 249 3.84 -19.87 27.95
N ASN A 250 3.76 -20.98 27.24
CA ASN A 250 3.35 -21.02 25.82
C ASN A 250 1.85 -20.77 25.68
N TRP A 251 1.06 -21.28 26.63
CA TRP A 251 -0.38 -20.99 26.71
C TRP A 251 -0.65 -19.49 26.91
N VAL A 252 0.01 -18.86 27.90
CA VAL A 252 -0.13 -17.41 28.13
C VAL A 252 0.25 -16.59 26.92
N LYS A 253 1.32 -16.99 26.21
CA LYS A 253 1.71 -16.32 24.95
C LYS A 253 0.65 -16.49 23.86
N ALA A 254 0.07 -17.67 23.74
CA ALA A 254 -0.98 -17.93 22.76
C ALA A 254 -2.23 -17.09 23.05
N LEU A 255 -2.69 -17.06 24.32
CA LEU A 255 -3.80 -16.23 24.75
C LEU A 255 -3.55 -14.74 24.49
N ASN A 256 -2.39 -14.22 24.87
CA ASN A 256 -2.05 -12.82 24.61
C ASN A 256 -2.03 -12.50 23.12
N LYS A 257 -1.55 -13.42 22.30
CA LYS A 257 -1.55 -13.25 20.85
C LYS A 257 -2.96 -13.28 20.26
N LEU A 258 -3.82 -14.18 20.72
CA LEU A 258 -5.22 -14.24 20.31
C LEU A 258 -5.97 -12.95 20.72
N ASN A 259 -5.83 -12.51 21.96
CA ASN A 259 -6.43 -11.26 22.46
C ASN A 259 -5.94 -10.01 21.72
N SER A 260 -4.75 -10.06 21.10
CA SER A 260 -4.21 -8.95 20.31
C SER A 260 -4.67 -8.96 18.84
N LEU A 261 -5.35 -10.03 18.39
CA LEU A 261 -5.83 -10.10 17.02
C LEU A 261 -7.09 -9.22 16.82
N PRO A 262 -7.13 -8.40 15.78
CA PRO A 262 -8.32 -7.65 15.44
C PRO A 262 -9.52 -8.59 15.17
N GLY A 263 -10.70 -8.20 15.64
CA GLY A 263 -11.94 -8.94 15.40
C GLY A 263 -12.24 -10.07 16.41
N ILE A 264 -11.33 -10.39 17.33
CA ILE A 264 -11.62 -11.34 18.42
C ILE A 264 -12.23 -10.56 19.60
N LYS A 265 -13.44 -10.95 20.00
CA LYS A 265 -14.16 -10.29 21.11
C LYS A 265 -13.97 -10.99 22.46
N ASN A 266 -14.04 -12.32 22.45
CA ASN A 266 -13.91 -13.15 23.67
C ASN A 266 -13.12 -14.42 23.36
N ILE A 267 -12.29 -14.85 24.30
CA ILE A 267 -11.53 -16.12 24.23
C ILE A 267 -11.85 -16.96 25.45
#